data_5c02b05efcbda73ad5d7802d9f688747
#
_entry.id   5c02b05efcbda73ad5d7802d9f688747
#
_cell.length_a   1.000
_cell.length_b   1.000
_cell.length_c   1.000
_cell.angle_alpha   90.00
_cell.angle_beta   90.00
_cell.angle_gamma   90.00
#
_symmetry.space_group_name_H-M   'P 1'
#
loop_
_entity.id
_entity.type
_entity.pdbx_description
1 polymer ?
#
loop_
_entity_poly.entity_id
_entity_poly.type
_entity_poly.pdbx_seq_one_letter_code
_entity_poly.pdbx_strand_id
1 'polypeptide(L)'
;MLCAIGACIAGYVQNQPLYYEIGALAFVGFLLLVVRHSQIVERQKNNTALRDVAKAYMDRCGDGWKGFPVDGAAYLSEEFPQGKDLDLFGQASLYQYICAASTPYGRDQLAAWLRDGYAGLPEWKRRRDAVQELAQKQRFCT
;
A
#
# COMPACT_ATOMS: atom_id res chain seq x y z
N MET A 1 29.48 5.76 -12.86
CA MET A 1 29.32 5.62 -14.31
C MET A 1 30.35 6.42 -15.10
N LEU A 2 30.54 7.71 -14.88
CA LEU A 2 31.55 8.55 -15.57
C LEU A 2 33.00 8.03 -15.46
N CYS A 3 33.41 7.50 -14.28
CA CYS A 3 34.74 6.94 -14.07
C CYS A 3 35.00 5.66 -14.89
N ALA A 4 34.01 4.79 -15.06
CA ALA A 4 34.15 3.57 -15.86
C ALA A 4 34.28 3.90 -17.36
N ILE A 5 33.54 4.87 -17.85
CA ILE A 5 33.62 5.37 -19.22
C ILE A 5 34.97 6.05 -19.45
N GLY A 6 35.45 6.84 -18.50
CA GLY A 6 36.76 7.48 -18.57
C GLY A 6 37.91 6.47 -18.60
N ALA A 7 37.84 5.39 -17.81
CA ALA A 7 38.84 4.32 -17.80
C ALA A 7 38.85 3.53 -19.13
N CYS A 8 37.68 3.27 -19.73
CA CYS A 8 37.61 2.62 -21.06
C CYS A 8 38.20 3.49 -22.17
N ILE A 9 37.94 4.80 -22.14
CA ILE A 9 38.51 5.75 -23.13
C ILE A 9 40.02 5.85 -22.96
N ALA A 10 40.53 5.94 -21.72
CA ALA A 10 41.97 5.98 -21.46
C ALA A 10 42.66 4.67 -21.88
N GLY A 11 42.03 3.51 -21.67
CA GLY A 11 42.52 2.21 -22.11
C GLY A 11 42.60 2.09 -23.63
N TYR A 12 41.63 2.63 -24.35
CA TYR A 12 41.62 2.67 -25.81
C TYR A 12 42.79 3.52 -26.36
N VAL A 13 43.06 4.66 -25.75
CA VAL A 13 44.13 5.59 -26.17
C VAL A 13 45.53 5.03 -25.88
N GLN A 14 45.68 4.26 -24.78
CA GLN A 14 47.03 3.83 -24.33
C GLN A 14 47.32 2.36 -24.61
N ASN A 15 46.40 1.61 -25.22
CA ASN A 15 46.55 0.20 -25.64
C ASN A 15 47.08 -0.74 -24.53
N GLN A 16 46.72 -0.44 -23.22
CA GLN A 16 47.13 -1.23 -22.07
C GLN A 16 45.95 -2.03 -21.55
N PRO A 17 46.02 -3.37 -21.46
CA PRO A 17 44.91 -4.25 -21.01
C PRO A 17 44.46 -3.96 -19.58
N LEU A 18 45.34 -3.46 -18.73
CA LEU A 18 45.09 -3.17 -17.32
C LEU A 18 43.89 -2.21 -17.09
N TYR A 19 43.69 -1.22 -17.97
CA TYR A 19 42.59 -0.26 -17.82
C TYR A 19 41.24 -0.88 -18.10
N TYR A 20 41.14 -1.90 -18.95
CA TYR A 20 39.91 -2.62 -19.23
C TYR A 20 39.48 -3.47 -18.00
N GLU A 21 40.45 -4.12 -17.33
CA GLU A 21 40.19 -4.90 -16.15
C GLU A 21 39.68 -4.03 -14.96
N ILE A 22 40.31 -2.86 -14.79
CA ILE A 22 39.85 -1.89 -13.75
C ILE A 22 38.45 -1.37 -14.08
N GLY A 23 38.17 -1.07 -15.35
CA GLY A 23 36.86 -0.64 -15.82
C GLY A 23 35.76 -1.70 -15.59
N ALA A 24 36.07 -2.96 -15.88
CA ALA A 24 35.16 -4.08 -15.68
C ALA A 24 34.87 -4.29 -14.18
N LEU A 25 35.89 -4.26 -13.33
CA LEU A 25 35.73 -4.34 -11.86
C LEU A 25 34.90 -3.20 -11.30
N ALA A 26 35.12 -1.98 -11.74
CA ALA A 26 34.32 -0.81 -11.33
C ALA A 26 32.86 -0.95 -11.77
N PHE A 27 32.61 -1.50 -12.98
CA PHE A 27 31.26 -1.73 -13.48
C PHE A 27 30.52 -2.80 -12.66
N VAL A 28 31.18 -3.92 -12.34
CA VAL A 28 30.59 -4.96 -11.48
C VAL A 28 30.31 -4.40 -10.10
N GLY A 29 31.20 -3.64 -9.50
CA GLY A 29 30.99 -2.97 -8.22
C GLY A 29 29.78 -2.03 -8.26
N PHE A 30 29.63 -1.28 -9.33
CA PHE A 30 28.47 -0.40 -9.55
C PHE A 30 27.14 -1.20 -9.61
N LEU A 31 27.12 -2.30 -10.37
CA LEU A 31 25.93 -3.16 -10.43
C LEU A 31 25.56 -3.73 -9.08
N LEU A 32 26.52 -4.18 -8.29
CA LEU A 32 26.29 -4.69 -6.93
C LEU A 32 25.70 -3.59 -6.03
N LEU A 33 26.20 -2.37 -6.13
CA LEU A 33 25.68 -1.23 -5.37
C LEU A 33 24.24 -0.89 -5.77
N VAL A 34 23.91 -0.92 -7.06
CA VAL A 34 22.55 -0.68 -7.56
C VAL A 34 21.59 -1.73 -7.01
N VAL A 35 21.96 -3.02 -7.06
CA VAL A 35 21.13 -4.11 -6.53
C VAL A 35 20.94 -3.96 -5.02
N ARG A 36 22.00 -3.67 -4.28
CA ARG A 36 21.92 -3.43 -2.82
C ARG A 36 21.03 -2.23 -2.50
N HIS A 37 21.16 -1.15 -3.24
CA HIS A 37 20.35 0.04 -3.04
C HIS A 37 18.85 -0.23 -3.26
N SER A 38 18.50 -0.93 -4.34
CA SER A 38 17.10 -1.28 -4.62
C SER A 38 16.48 -2.14 -3.52
N GLN A 39 17.23 -3.13 -3.01
CA GLN A 39 16.76 -3.99 -1.90
C GLN A 39 16.52 -3.21 -0.60
N ILE A 40 17.36 -2.22 -0.30
CA ILE A 40 17.21 -1.39 0.90
C ILE A 40 15.96 -0.51 0.78
N VAL A 41 15.75 0.11 -0.38
CA VAL A 41 14.58 0.97 -0.63
C VAL A 41 13.28 0.17 -0.54
N GLU A 42 13.27 -1.06 -1.05
CA GLU A 42 12.07 -1.93 -0.99
C GLU A 42 11.76 -2.36 0.45
N ARG A 43 12.77 -2.71 1.23
CA ARG A 43 12.61 -3.01 2.67
C ARG A 43 12.08 -1.80 3.46
N GLN A 44 12.55 -0.60 3.15
CA GLN A 44 12.06 0.62 3.79
C GLN A 44 10.58 0.85 3.47
N LYS A 45 10.15 0.69 2.23
CA LYS A 45 8.75 0.84 1.82
C LYS A 45 7.83 -0.13 2.57
N ASN A 46 8.23 -1.40 2.66
CA ASN A 46 7.44 -2.42 3.37
C ASN A 46 7.33 -2.11 4.87
N ASN A 47 8.43 -1.70 5.50
CA ASN A 47 8.42 -1.33 6.92
C ASN A 47 7.59 -0.07 7.19
N THR A 48 7.59 0.90 6.27
CA THR A 48 6.76 2.10 6.40
C THR A 48 5.29 1.74 6.27
N ALA A 49 4.92 0.93 5.28
CA ALA A 49 3.54 0.47 5.10
C ALA A 49 3.00 -0.27 6.34
N LEU A 50 3.79 -1.15 6.93
CA LEU A 50 3.41 -1.85 8.18
C LEU A 50 3.21 -0.88 9.35
N ARG A 51 4.09 0.13 9.49
CA ARG A 51 3.95 1.17 10.51
C ARG A 51 2.68 2.00 10.30
N ASP A 52 2.38 2.38 9.06
CA ASP A 52 1.20 3.17 8.73
C ASP A 52 -0.08 2.40 9.04
N VAL A 53 -0.13 1.11 8.73
CA VAL A 53 -1.23 0.22 9.10
C VAL A 53 -1.37 0.13 10.63
N ALA A 54 -0.27 -0.16 11.34
CA ALA A 54 -0.31 -0.25 12.80
C ALA A 54 -0.76 1.06 13.44
N LYS A 55 -0.25 2.21 12.96
CA LYS A 55 -0.67 3.53 13.42
C LYS A 55 -2.15 3.76 13.18
N ALA A 56 -2.67 3.44 12.00
CA ALA A 56 -4.10 3.57 11.70
C ALA A 56 -4.98 2.73 12.63
N TYR A 57 -4.53 1.54 13.05
CA TYR A 57 -5.25 0.76 14.07
C TYR A 57 -5.18 1.40 15.45
N MET A 58 -4.04 1.95 15.85
CA MET A 58 -3.93 2.69 17.11
C MET A 58 -4.80 3.95 17.11
N ASP A 59 -4.84 4.70 16.02
CA ASP A 59 -5.68 5.88 15.85
C ASP A 59 -7.18 5.52 15.93
N ARG A 60 -7.58 4.31 15.50
CA ARG A 60 -8.95 3.80 15.68
C ARG A 60 -9.29 3.47 17.11
N CYS A 61 -8.32 3.05 17.93
CA CYS A 61 -8.54 2.83 19.36
C CYS A 61 -8.71 4.12 20.15
N GLY A 62 -8.26 5.25 19.60
CA GLY A 62 -8.42 6.59 20.15
C GLY A 62 -9.36 7.46 19.29
N ASP A 63 -9.19 8.75 19.37
CA ASP A 63 -9.97 9.72 18.57
C ASP A 63 -9.29 10.13 17.25
N GLY A 64 -8.11 9.59 16.96
CA GLY A 64 -7.31 9.96 15.79
C GLY A 64 -7.97 9.61 14.44
N TRP A 65 -8.86 8.61 14.42
CA TRP A 65 -9.56 8.17 13.22
C TRP A 65 -10.45 9.24 12.58
N LYS A 66 -10.93 10.22 13.37
CA LYS A 66 -11.73 11.35 12.87
C LYS A 66 -10.96 12.25 11.90
N GLY A 67 -9.63 12.14 11.89
CA GLY A 67 -8.74 12.83 10.96
C GLY A 67 -8.39 12.02 9.70
N PHE A 68 -8.93 10.83 9.49
CA PHE A 68 -8.64 10.04 8.31
C PHE A 68 -9.17 10.71 7.04
N PRO A 69 -8.39 10.70 5.94
CA PRO A 69 -8.75 11.42 4.72
C PRO A 69 -9.92 10.80 3.95
N VAL A 70 -10.26 9.54 4.24
CA VAL A 70 -11.31 8.79 3.55
C VAL A 70 -12.53 8.70 4.45
N ASP A 71 -13.39 9.70 4.38
CA ASP A 71 -14.59 9.81 5.20
C ASP A 71 -15.88 9.29 4.53
N GLY A 72 -15.82 8.98 3.22
CA GLY A 72 -16.99 8.49 2.48
C GLY A 72 -18.03 9.55 2.13
N ALA A 73 -17.73 10.84 2.28
CA ALA A 73 -18.68 11.92 1.94
C ALA A 73 -19.18 11.86 0.49
N ALA A 74 -18.37 11.32 -0.43
CA ALA A 74 -18.74 11.14 -1.84
C ALA A 74 -19.90 10.14 -2.04
N TYR A 75 -20.22 9.31 -1.06
CA TYR A 75 -21.32 8.33 -1.13
C TYR A 75 -22.63 8.88 -0.56
N LEU A 76 -22.65 10.09 -0.02
CA LEU A 76 -23.88 10.76 0.37
C LEU A 76 -24.68 11.16 -0.89
N SER A 77 -25.96 10.85 -0.91
CA SER A 77 -26.87 11.26 -1.98
C SER A 77 -28.24 11.61 -1.40
N GLU A 78 -28.99 12.46 -2.11
CA GLU A 78 -30.37 12.81 -1.74
C GLU A 78 -31.31 11.61 -1.77
N GLU A 79 -30.97 10.58 -2.57
CA GLU A 79 -31.73 9.33 -2.67
C GLU A 79 -31.55 8.41 -1.45
N PHE A 80 -30.55 8.71 -0.60
CA PHE A 80 -30.24 7.92 0.59
C PHE A 80 -30.05 8.83 1.82
N PRO A 81 -31.12 9.48 2.30
CA PRO A 81 -31.05 10.39 3.45
C PRO A 81 -30.60 9.70 4.73
N GLN A 82 -30.88 8.39 4.88
CA GLN A 82 -30.47 7.57 6.03
C GLN A 82 -28.95 7.54 6.21
N GLY A 83 -28.18 7.69 5.13
CA GLY A 83 -26.73 7.76 5.18
C GLY A 83 -26.20 8.91 6.03
N LYS A 84 -26.93 10.02 6.03
CA LYS A 84 -26.64 11.20 6.84
C LYS A 84 -27.23 11.07 8.26
N ASP A 85 -28.48 10.62 8.36
CA ASP A 85 -29.20 10.54 9.65
C ASP A 85 -28.58 9.52 10.61
N LEU A 86 -27.96 8.48 10.06
CA LEU A 86 -27.27 7.43 10.82
C LEU A 86 -25.76 7.62 10.91
N ASP A 87 -25.22 8.76 10.49
CA ASP A 87 -23.78 9.05 10.42
C ASP A 87 -22.99 7.92 9.73
N LEU A 88 -23.56 7.37 8.64
CA LEU A 88 -22.90 6.28 7.91
C LEU A 88 -21.73 6.79 7.07
N PHE A 89 -21.85 7.99 6.49
CA PHE A 89 -20.85 8.59 5.59
C PHE A 89 -20.57 10.04 5.98
N GLY A 90 -19.35 10.50 5.70
CA GLY A 90 -18.89 11.84 6.01
C GLY A 90 -17.94 11.87 7.19
N GLN A 91 -17.65 13.06 7.69
CA GLN A 91 -16.71 13.25 8.79
C GLN A 91 -17.26 12.63 10.10
N ALA A 92 -16.39 11.94 10.82
CA ALA A 92 -16.70 11.22 12.05
C ALA A 92 -17.79 10.13 11.89
N SER A 93 -17.92 9.57 10.68
CA SER A 93 -18.91 8.55 10.33
C SER A 93 -18.45 7.13 10.62
N LEU A 94 -19.41 6.20 10.59
CA LEU A 94 -19.13 4.77 10.68
C LEU A 94 -18.18 4.31 9.55
N TYR A 95 -18.43 4.77 8.32
CA TYR A 95 -17.56 4.46 7.18
C TYR A 95 -16.11 4.86 7.43
N GLN A 96 -15.87 6.08 7.87
CA GLN A 96 -14.52 6.59 8.17
C GLN A 96 -13.83 5.75 9.25
N TYR A 97 -14.58 5.33 10.26
CA TYR A 97 -14.05 4.51 11.34
C TYR A 97 -13.63 3.11 10.88
N ILE A 98 -14.49 2.41 10.09
CA ILE A 98 -14.24 1.00 9.73
C ILE A 98 -13.46 0.83 8.43
N CYS A 99 -13.38 1.85 7.56
CA CYS A 99 -12.73 1.75 6.25
C CYS A 99 -11.22 1.52 6.39
N ALA A 100 -10.78 0.28 6.18
CA ALA A 100 -9.38 -0.09 6.09
C ALA A 100 -8.95 -0.38 4.63
N ALA A 101 -9.85 -0.19 3.66
CA ALA A 101 -9.59 -0.50 2.26
C ALA A 101 -8.62 0.52 1.64
N SER A 102 -7.52 0.03 1.09
CA SER A 102 -6.53 0.84 0.35
C SER A 102 -6.90 1.06 -1.11
N THR A 103 -7.73 0.18 -1.69
CA THR A 103 -8.14 0.25 -3.10
C THR A 103 -9.49 0.96 -3.26
N PRO A 104 -9.70 1.70 -4.38
CA PRO A 104 -11.01 2.30 -4.68
C PRO A 104 -12.14 1.26 -4.70
N TYR A 105 -11.93 0.13 -5.37
CA TYR A 105 -12.93 -0.95 -5.43
C TYR A 105 -13.36 -1.46 -4.04
N GLY A 106 -12.39 -1.65 -3.12
CA GLY A 106 -12.70 -2.07 -1.75
C GLY A 106 -13.50 -1.01 -0.98
N ARG A 107 -13.24 0.27 -1.23
CA ARG A 107 -13.98 1.40 -0.65
C ARG A 107 -15.42 1.45 -1.16
N ASP A 108 -15.60 1.32 -2.48
CA ASP A 108 -16.91 1.31 -3.11
C ASP A 108 -17.75 0.12 -2.63
N GLN A 109 -17.12 -1.05 -2.52
CA GLN A 109 -17.78 -2.25 -2.02
C GLN A 109 -18.24 -2.12 -0.56
N LEU A 110 -17.40 -1.50 0.30
CA LEU A 110 -17.79 -1.23 1.69
C LEU A 110 -18.95 -0.23 1.74
N ALA A 111 -18.91 0.81 0.92
CA ALA A 111 -19.99 1.80 0.84
C ALA A 111 -21.30 1.16 0.37
N ALA A 112 -21.26 0.29 -0.65
CA ALA A 112 -22.41 -0.47 -1.10
C ALA A 112 -22.99 -1.34 0.03
N TRP A 113 -22.17 -2.02 0.81
CA TRP A 113 -22.65 -2.83 1.92
C TRP A 113 -23.32 -2.01 3.04
N LEU A 114 -22.84 -0.81 3.31
CA LEU A 114 -23.46 0.10 4.28
C LEU A 114 -24.78 0.69 3.76
N ARG A 115 -24.87 0.92 2.44
CA ARG A 115 -26.05 1.48 1.77
C ARG A 115 -27.16 0.46 1.62
N ASP A 116 -26.82 -0.74 1.12
CA ASP A 116 -27.81 -1.77 0.75
C ASP A 116 -28.33 -2.55 1.97
N GLY A 117 -27.71 -2.35 3.13
CA GLY A 117 -28.15 -2.96 4.38
C GLY A 117 -28.11 -4.49 4.33
N TYR A 118 -29.18 -5.12 4.77
CA TYR A 118 -29.27 -6.57 4.93
C TYR A 118 -29.54 -7.28 3.59
N ALA A 119 -28.52 -7.94 3.05
CA ALA A 119 -28.62 -8.72 1.80
C ALA A 119 -29.24 -10.13 1.95
N GLY A 120 -29.85 -10.44 3.12
CA GLY A 120 -30.40 -11.74 3.42
C GLY A 120 -29.46 -12.68 4.17
N LEU A 121 -30.02 -13.59 4.96
CA LEU A 121 -29.27 -14.52 5.82
C LEU A 121 -28.28 -15.43 5.05
N PRO A 122 -28.60 -15.96 3.87
CA PRO A 122 -27.66 -16.82 3.12
C PRO A 122 -26.41 -16.05 2.68
N GLU A 123 -26.57 -14.82 2.23
CA GLU A 123 -25.46 -13.98 1.78
C GLU A 123 -24.59 -13.56 2.98
N TRP A 124 -25.18 -13.19 4.09
CA TRP A 124 -24.45 -12.88 5.31
C TRP A 124 -23.60 -14.04 5.80
N LYS A 125 -24.15 -15.27 5.78
CA LYS A 125 -23.41 -16.47 6.16
C LYS A 125 -22.20 -16.68 5.24
N ARG A 126 -22.38 -16.57 3.91
CA ARG A 126 -21.28 -16.68 2.94
C ARG A 126 -20.16 -15.67 3.21
N ARG A 127 -20.49 -14.41 3.46
CA ARG A 127 -19.51 -13.36 3.77
C ARG A 127 -18.77 -13.66 5.07
N ARG A 128 -19.47 -14.07 6.10
CA ARG A 128 -18.88 -14.46 7.38
C ARG A 128 -17.90 -15.61 7.22
N ASP A 129 -18.30 -16.67 6.51
CA ASP A 129 -17.51 -17.86 6.30
C ASP A 129 -16.25 -17.55 5.47
N ALA A 130 -16.37 -16.68 4.45
CA ALA A 130 -15.23 -16.19 3.69
C ALA A 130 -14.24 -15.39 4.55
N VAL A 131 -14.72 -14.51 5.43
CA VAL A 131 -13.87 -13.76 6.37
C VAL A 131 -13.14 -14.71 7.32
N GLN A 132 -13.82 -15.72 7.86
CA GLN A 132 -13.20 -16.72 8.73
C GLN A 132 -12.12 -17.54 8.01
N GLU A 133 -12.37 -17.93 6.77
CA GLU A 133 -11.39 -18.63 5.94
C GLU A 133 -10.15 -17.76 5.67
N LEU A 134 -10.33 -16.50 5.28
CA LEU A 134 -9.23 -15.58 5.01
C LEU A 134 -8.43 -15.24 6.27
N ALA A 135 -9.08 -15.09 7.42
CA ALA A 135 -8.41 -14.83 8.69
C ALA A 135 -7.43 -15.94 9.11
N GLN A 136 -7.67 -17.17 8.68
CA GLN A 136 -6.77 -18.32 8.93
C GLN A 136 -5.61 -18.38 7.92
N LYS A 137 -5.73 -17.75 6.76
CA LYS A 137 -4.74 -17.77 5.67
C LYS A 137 -3.84 -16.53 5.72
N GLN A 138 -2.98 -16.43 6.75
CA GLN A 138 -2.07 -15.27 6.93
C GLN A 138 -1.20 -14.95 5.71
N ARG A 139 -0.86 -15.95 4.88
CA ARG A 139 -0.10 -15.75 3.63
C ARG A 139 -0.86 -14.99 2.54
N PHE A 140 -2.17 -14.84 2.68
CA PHE A 140 -3.00 -14.13 1.71
C PHE A 140 -3.09 -12.62 2.03
N CYS A 141 -2.72 -12.24 3.26
CA CYS A 141 -2.80 -10.87 3.76
C CYS A 141 -1.44 -10.14 3.75
N THR A 142 -0.36 -10.78 3.29
CA THR A 142 0.99 -10.23 3.12
C THR A 142 1.32 -10.06 1.66
#